data_b6f10b86dba797b99feb524db6e7cbe5
#
_entry.id   b6f10b86dba797b99feb524db6e7cbe5
#
_cell.length_a   1.000
_cell.length_b   1.000
_cell.length_c   1.000
_cell.angle_alpha   90.00
_cell.angle_beta   90.00
_cell.angle_gamma   90.00
#
_symmetry.space_group_name_H-M   'P 1'
#
loop_
_entity.id
_entity.type
_entity.pdbx_description
1 polymer ?
#
loop_
_entity_poly.entity_id
_entity_poly.type
_entity_poly.pdbx_seq_one_letter_code
_entity_poly.pdbx_strand_id
1 'polypeptide(L)'
;MNEEEIGYKAAAMLQSALRNETSRFSRHIRNDKESLQNTQAVPLFRTSERIEGYKQEYLKGIAIKMPRHGFVLHYGIESGRLRKSHQRTRHKPRETKYRVEAHLYRKGQKEQPFIEKVVNDSQVLDYLATAISQARGEEIVTYLARGLENKS
;
A
#
# COMPACT_ATOMS: atom_id res chain seq x y z
N MET A 1 19.32 -6.02 13.32
CA MET A 1 18.18 -6.23 12.38
C MET A 1 18.47 -5.38 11.16
N ASN A 2 18.41 -5.94 9.95
CA ASN A 2 18.66 -5.16 8.74
C ASN A 2 17.36 -4.45 8.27
N GLU A 3 17.49 -3.43 7.42
CA GLU A 3 16.32 -2.66 6.94
C GLU A 3 15.36 -3.52 6.09
N GLU A 4 15.83 -4.60 5.50
CA GLU A 4 15.02 -5.56 4.77
C GLU A 4 14.05 -6.29 5.69
N GLU A 5 14.56 -6.86 6.79
CA GLU A 5 13.73 -7.53 7.81
C GLU A 5 12.72 -6.56 8.43
N ILE A 6 13.13 -5.32 8.71
CA ILE A 6 12.25 -4.26 9.21
C ILE A 6 11.13 -3.98 8.23
N GLY A 7 11.45 -3.87 6.93
CA GLY A 7 10.47 -3.62 5.88
C GLY A 7 9.44 -4.74 5.74
N TYR A 8 9.86 -6.00 5.74
CA TYR A 8 8.94 -7.14 5.69
C TYR A 8 8.06 -7.23 6.92
N LYS A 9 8.60 -7.01 8.11
CA LYS A 9 7.83 -7.04 9.36
C LYS A 9 6.79 -5.91 9.40
N ALA A 10 7.16 -4.71 9.03
CA ALA A 10 6.24 -3.59 8.94
C ALA A 10 5.14 -3.83 7.89
N ALA A 11 5.48 -4.39 6.72
CA ALA A 11 4.52 -4.76 5.70
C ALA A 11 3.55 -5.84 6.20
N ALA A 12 4.01 -6.84 6.95
CA ALA A 12 3.16 -7.87 7.55
C ALA A 12 2.18 -7.28 8.58
N MET A 13 2.64 -6.36 9.44
CA MET A 13 1.78 -5.64 10.40
C MET A 13 0.69 -4.86 9.67
N LEU A 14 1.07 -4.06 8.66
CA LEU A 14 0.14 -3.27 7.87
C LEU A 14 -0.83 -4.17 7.08
N GLN A 15 -0.36 -5.29 6.53
CA GLN A 15 -1.16 -6.27 5.83
C GLN A 15 -2.25 -6.87 6.72
N SER A 16 -1.92 -7.22 7.95
CA SER A 16 -2.86 -7.74 8.94
C SER A 16 -3.95 -6.71 9.28
N ALA A 17 -3.55 -5.48 9.55
CA ALA A 17 -4.47 -4.39 9.85
C ALA A 17 -5.38 -4.06 8.65
N LEU A 18 -4.85 -4.03 7.42
CA LEU A 18 -5.62 -3.85 6.20
C LEU A 18 -6.66 -4.95 6.00
N ARG A 19 -6.30 -6.22 6.21
CA ARG A 19 -7.24 -7.35 6.11
C ARG A 19 -8.39 -7.24 7.10
N ASN A 20 -8.10 -6.87 8.34
CA ASN A 20 -9.11 -6.68 9.37
C ASN A 20 -10.09 -5.55 8.98
N GLU A 21 -9.57 -4.41 8.53
CA GLU A 21 -10.41 -3.28 8.16
C GLU A 21 -11.18 -3.52 6.86
N THR A 22 -10.57 -4.16 5.86
CA THR A 22 -11.23 -4.44 4.57
C THR A 22 -12.24 -5.59 4.64
N SER A 23 -12.18 -6.46 5.64
CA SER A 23 -13.12 -7.57 5.82
C SER A 23 -14.57 -7.10 5.91
N ARG A 24 -14.82 -5.94 6.46
CA ARG A 24 -16.16 -5.33 6.56
C ARG A 24 -16.77 -4.93 5.20
N PHE A 25 -15.92 -4.71 4.17
CA PHE A 25 -16.35 -4.32 2.83
C PHE A 25 -16.59 -5.50 1.89
N SER A 26 -16.24 -6.73 2.28
CA SER A 26 -16.23 -7.91 1.40
C SER A 26 -17.60 -8.53 1.13
N ARG A 27 -18.66 -8.15 1.86
CA ARG A 27 -19.97 -8.83 1.84
C ARG A 27 -20.75 -8.79 0.53
N HIS A 28 -20.31 -7.97 -0.46
CA HIS A 28 -21.08 -7.75 -1.70
C HIS A 28 -20.29 -7.99 -3.00
N ILE A 29 -19.09 -8.58 -2.93
CA ILE A 29 -18.25 -8.75 -4.10
C ILE A 29 -18.49 -10.13 -4.70
N ARG A 30 -18.98 -10.16 -5.95
CA ARG A 30 -19.28 -11.40 -6.70
C ARG A 30 -18.03 -12.09 -7.27
N ASN A 31 -16.88 -11.42 -7.26
CA ASN A 31 -15.66 -11.92 -7.86
C ASN A 31 -14.51 -11.82 -6.85
N ASP A 32 -13.97 -12.96 -6.45
CA ASP A 32 -12.89 -13.04 -5.45
C ASP A 32 -11.63 -12.25 -5.86
N LYS A 33 -11.36 -12.14 -7.18
CA LYS A 33 -10.22 -11.38 -7.71
C LYS A 33 -10.31 -9.87 -7.44
N GLU A 34 -11.53 -9.36 -7.30
CA GLU A 34 -11.79 -7.94 -7.02
C GLU A 34 -12.05 -7.67 -5.54
N SER A 35 -11.90 -8.67 -4.68
CA SER A 35 -12.10 -8.50 -3.25
C SER A 35 -11.04 -7.57 -2.65
N LEU A 36 -11.48 -6.65 -1.77
CA LEU A 36 -10.57 -5.79 -1.00
C LEU A 36 -9.71 -6.61 -0.01
N GLN A 37 -10.08 -7.83 0.29
CA GLN A 37 -9.25 -8.76 1.07
C GLN A 37 -7.94 -9.12 0.35
N ASN A 38 -7.88 -8.95 -0.98
CA ASN A 38 -6.67 -9.12 -1.78
C ASN A 38 -5.74 -7.89 -1.74
N THR A 39 -6.04 -6.90 -0.90
CA THR A 39 -5.14 -5.78 -0.65
C THR A 39 -3.83 -6.28 -0.06
N GLN A 40 -2.72 -5.81 -0.59
CA GLN A 40 -1.37 -6.22 -0.21
C GLN A 40 -0.54 -5.03 0.21
N ALA A 41 0.22 -5.18 1.29
CA ALA A 41 1.28 -4.27 1.69
C ALA A 41 2.62 -4.87 1.25
N VAL A 42 3.39 -4.14 0.44
CA VAL A 42 4.65 -4.62 -0.14
C VAL A 42 5.76 -3.63 0.19
N PRO A 43 6.85 -4.07 0.85
CA PRO A 43 7.98 -3.20 1.12
C PRO A 43 8.70 -2.86 -0.19
N LEU A 44 9.15 -1.63 -0.30
CA LEU A 44 9.93 -1.12 -1.42
C LEU A 44 11.33 -0.79 -0.93
N PHE A 45 12.34 -1.31 -1.60
CA PHE A 45 13.74 -1.09 -1.28
C PHE A 45 14.43 -0.24 -2.34
N ARG A 46 15.48 0.42 -1.93
CA ARG A 46 16.42 1.15 -2.78
C ARG A 46 17.83 0.63 -2.53
N THR A 47 18.47 0.15 -3.57
CA THR A 47 19.89 -0.20 -3.51
C THR A 47 20.73 1.07 -3.61
N SER A 48 21.69 1.25 -2.73
CA SER A 48 22.68 2.31 -2.78
C SER A 48 24.07 1.70 -2.66
N GLU A 49 24.98 2.12 -3.54
CA GLU A 49 26.38 1.79 -3.50
C GLU A 49 27.14 3.00 -2.92
N ARG A 50 27.49 2.91 -1.64
CA ARG A 50 28.22 4.00 -0.95
C ARG A 50 29.73 3.82 -0.98
N ILE A 51 30.18 2.57 -1.07
CA ILE A 51 31.58 2.19 -1.14
C ILE A 51 31.72 1.26 -2.33
N GLU A 52 32.73 1.42 -3.14
CA GLU A 52 32.97 0.65 -4.36
C GLU A 52 32.88 -0.87 -4.06
N GLY A 53 31.93 -1.54 -4.70
CA GLY A 53 31.66 -2.97 -4.52
C GLY A 53 30.72 -3.35 -3.37
N TYR A 54 30.31 -2.44 -2.48
CA TYR A 54 29.39 -2.74 -1.38
C TYR A 54 28.01 -2.14 -1.63
N LYS A 55 27.07 -3.01 -2.00
CA LYS A 55 25.65 -2.65 -2.24
C LYS A 55 24.86 -2.88 -0.95
N GLN A 56 24.16 -1.86 -0.49
CA GLN A 56 23.27 -1.93 0.65
C GLN A 56 21.86 -1.57 0.24
N GLU A 57 20.90 -2.35 0.73
CA GLU A 57 19.48 -2.12 0.51
C GLU A 57 18.88 -1.31 1.66
N TYR A 58 18.22 -0.22 1.32
CA TYR A 58 17.53 0.66 2.26
C TYR A 58 16.02 0.61 2.03
N LEU A 59 15.25 0.59 3.10
CA LEU A 59 13.81 0.68 3.00
C LEU A 59 13.40 2.06 2.48
N LYS A 60 12.78 2.10 1.31
CA LYS A 60 12.21 3.31 0.70
C LYS A 60 10.81 3.62 1.21
N GLY A 61 10.02 2.60 1.48
CA GLY A 61 8.64 2.72 1.93
C GLY A 61 7.85 1.43 1.79
N ILE A 62 6.56 1.50 2.06
CA ILE A 62 5.64 0.37 1.89
C ILE A 62 4.55 0.78 0.91
N ALA A 63 4.39 0.03 -0.18
CA ALA A 63 3.33 0.24 -1.15
C ALA A 63 2.09 -0.57 -0.77
N ILE A 64 0.92 0.06 -0.86
CA ILE A 64 -0.36 -0.62 -0.71
C ILE A 64 -0.92 -0.89 -2.09
N LYS A 65 -1.05 -2.17 -2.46
CA LYS A 65 -1.67 -2.63 -3.70
C LYS A 65 -3.08 -3.11 -3.41
N MET A 66 -4.07 -2.52 -4.05
CA MET A 66 -5.47 -2.89 -3.88
C MET A 66 -6.25 -2.77 -5.19
N PRO A 67 -7.41 -3.45 -5.31
CA PRO A 67 -8.32 -3.27 -6.42
C PRO A 67 -8.77 -1.81 -6.56
N ARG A 68 -9.05 -1.38 -7.79
CA ARG A 68 -9.39 0.03 -8.10
C ARG A 68 -10.54 0.60 -7.27
N HIS A 69 -11.54 -0.22 -6.98
CA HIS A 69 -12.68 0.22 -6.17
C HIS A 69 -12.31 0.53 -4.71
N GLY A 70 -11.20 -0.01 -4.19
CA GLY A 70 -10.68 0.35 -2.87
C GLY A 70 -10.26 1.81 -2.79
N PHE A 71 -9.62 2.34 -3.84
CA PHE A 71 -9.31 3.76 -3.94
C PHE A 71 -10.57 4.62 -4.04
N VAL A 72 -11.57 4.12 -4.77
CA VAL A 72 -12.88 4.80 -4.88
C VAL A 72 -13.59 4.87 -3.52
N LEU A 73 -13.51 3.80 -2.72
CA LEU A 73 -14.04 3.80 -1.36
C LEU A 73 -13.29 4.77 -0.45
N HIS A 74 -11.96 4.77 -0.55
CA HIS A 74 -11.11 5.59 0.31
C HIS A 74 -11.30 7.09 0.05
N TYR A 75 -11.24 7.52 -1.22
CA TYR A 75 -11.33 8.93 -1.62
C TYR A 75 -12.76 9.39 -1.92
N GLY A 76 -13.70 8.47 -2.01
CA GLY A 76 -15.07 8.79 -2.43
C GLY A 76 -15.21 9.13 -3.92
N ILE A 77 -16.41 9.49 -4.30
CA ILE A 77 -16.74 10.04 -5.62
C ILE A 77 -17.68 11.24 -5.42
N GLU A 78 -17.31 12.39 -5.94
CA GLU A 78 -18.17 13.56 -5.95
C GLU A 78 -19.43 13.31 -6.81
N SER A 79 -20.57 13.78 -6.32
CA SER A 79 -21.82 13.84 -7.11
C SER A 79 -21.64 14.79 -8.29
N GLY A 80 -22.28 14.50 -9.42
CA GLY A 80 -22.20 15.35 -10.60
C GLY A 80 -20.97 15.12 -11.49
N ARG A 81 -20.08 14.19 -11.17
CA ARG A 81 -18.94 13.85 -12.04
C ARG A 81 -19.43 13.23 -13.35
N LEU A 82 -18.96 13.77 -14.46
CA LEU A 82 -19.27 13.23 -15.78
C LEU A 82 -18.56 11.90 -16.01
N ARG A 83 -19.32 10.84 -16.24
CA ARG A 83 -18.82 9.57 -16.73
C ARG A 83 -18.80 9.57 -18.25
N LYS A 84 -17.64 9.39 -18.86
CA LYS A 84 -17.50 9.29 -20.31
C LYS A 84 -18.24 8.07 -20.85
N SER A 85 -18.67 8.12 -22.09
CA SER A 85 -19.28 6.98 -22.77
C SER A 85 -18.34 5.77 -22.78
N HIS A 86 -18.89 4.59 -22.58
CA HIS A 86 -18.10 3.35 -22.56
C HIS A 86 -18.94 2.18 -23.08
N GLN A 87 -18.27 1.16 -23.57
CA GLN A 87 -18.92 -0.09 -23.95
C GLN A 87 -19.16 -0.97 -22.72
N ARG A 88 -20.32 -1.60 -22.69
CA ARG A 88 -20.67 -2.57 -21.66
C ARG A 88 -21.19 -3.85 -22.31
N THR A 89 -20.78 -5.00 -21.74
CA THR A 89 -21.26 -6.31 -22.20
C THR A 89 -22.25 -6.86 -21.18
N ARG A 90 -23.43 -7.26 -21.68
CA ARG A 90 -24.44 -7.98 -20.91
C ARG A 90 -24.34 -9.45 -21.26
N HIS A 91 -24.14 -10.32 -20.27
CA HIS A 91 -23.91 -11.74 -20.51
C HIS A 91 -25.21 -12.59 -20.49
N LYS A 92 -26.31 -12.07 -19.93
CA LYS A 92 -27.59 -12.81 -19.85
C LYS A 92 -28.73 -11.90 -20.31
N PRO A 93 -29.75 -12.46 -21.04
CA PRO A 93 -29.89 -13.85 -21.51
C PRO A 93 -28.98 -14.20 -22.69
N ARG A 94 -28.46 -13.23 -23.42
CA ARG A 94 -27.49 -13.35 -24.53
C ARG A 94 -26.38 -12.35 -24.34
N GLU A 95 -25.20 -12.69 -24.81
CA GLU A 95 -24.09 -11.74 -24.81
C GLU A 95 -24.40 -10.61 -25.80
N THR A 96 -24.52 -9.41 -25.27
CA THR A 96 -24.84 -8.19 -26.04
C THR A 96 -23.91 -7.09 -25.62
N LYS A 97 -23.22 -6.51 -26.60
CA LYS A 97 -22.38 -5.33 -26.41
C LYS A 97 -23.20 -4.08 -26.73
N TYR A 98 -23.26 -3.16 -25.81
CA TYR A 98 -23.98 -1.88 -26.01
C TYR A 98 -23.14 -0.72 -25.48
N ARG A 99 -23.36 0.44 -26.08
CA ARG A 99 -22.69 1.67 -25.67
C ARG A 99 -23.55 2.35 -24.61
N VAL A 100 -22.92 2.66 -23.49
CA VAL A 100 -23.51 3.54 -22.48
C VAL A 100 -23.06 4.96 -22.78
N GLU A 101 -24.00 5.87 -22.98
CA GLU A 101 -23.68 7.27 -23.23
C GLU A 101 -23.09 7.96 -22.00
N ALA A 102 -22.43 9.09 -22.23
CA ALA A 102 -21.90 9.90 -21.13
C ALA A 102 -23.05 10.39 -20.24
N HIS A 103 -22.91 10.22 -18.95
CA HIS A 103 -23.92 10.63 -17.97
C HIS A 103 -23.29 11.17 -16.70
N LEU A 104 -24.00 12.00 -15.99
CA LEU A 104 -23.58 12.48 -14.66
C LEU A 104 -23.90 11.45 -13.60
N TYR A 105 -22.96 11.21 -12.68
CA TYR A 105 -23.27 10.46 -11.47
C TYR A 105 -24.27 11.25 -10.62
N ARG A 106 -25.45 10.70 -10.44
CA ARG A 106 -26.52 11.35 -9.65
C ARG A 106 -26.23 11.31 -8.14
N LYS A 107 -25.52 10.29 -7.69
CA LYS A 107 -25.16 10.13 -6.27
C LYS A 107 -23.65 10.00 -6.16
N GLY A 108 -23.05 10.84 -5.35
CA GLY A 108 -21.67 10.69 -4.92
C GLY A 108 -21.54 9.51 -3.95
N GLN A 109 -20.33 9.02 -3.77
CA GLN A 109 -19.97 8.08 -2.74
C GLN A 109 -19.16 8.83 -1.68
N LYS A 110 -19.62 8.83 -0.44
CA LYS A 110 -18.89 9.47 0.66
C LYS A 110 -17.55 8.76 0.84
N GLU A 111 -16.51 9.53 1.03
CA GLU A 111 -15.18 9.02 1.39
C GLU A 111 -15.19 8.21 2.68
N GLN A 112 -14.37 7.17 2.71
CA GLN A 112 -14.13 6.33 3.87
C GLN A 112 -12.62 6.13 4.01
N PRO A 113 -11.91 7.00 4.71
CA PRO A 113 -10.44 7.03 4.76
C PRO A 113 -9.86 5.88 5.60
N PHE A 114 -10.16 4.64 5.20
CA PHE A 114 -9.75 3.44 5.92
C PHE A 114 -8.24 3.18 5.88
N ILE A 115 -7.53 3.65 4.83
CA ILE A 115 -6.07 3.50 4.73
C ILE A 115 -5.40 4.33 5.83
N GLU A 116 -5.77 5.60 5.97
CA GLU A 116 -5.23 6.49 7.00
C GLU A 116 -5.50 5.94 8.39
N LYS A 117 -6.73 5.47 8.63
CA LYS A 117 -7.10 4.83 9.87
C LYS A 117 -6.21 3.62 10.16
N VAL A 118 -6.03 2.72 9.20
CA VAL A 118 -5.20 1.52 9.35
C VAL A 118 -3.75 1.88 9.64
N VAL A 119 -3.19 2.86 8.93
CA VAL A 119 -1.79 3.29 9.15
C VAL A 119 -1.60 3.85 10.56
N ASN A 120 -2.54 4.66 11.05
CA ASN A 120 -2.46 5.26 12.39
C ASN A 120 -2.70 4.24 13.50
N ASP A 121 -3.70 3.35 13.35
CA ASP A 121 -4.09 2.38 14.38
C ASP A 121 -3.13 1.18 14.47
N SER A 122 -2.38 0.87 13.41
CA SER A 122 -1.52 -0.31 13.34
C SER A 122 -0.17 -0.20 14.05
N GLN A 123 0.16 0.98 14.58
CA GLN A 123 1.46 1.28 15.19
C GLN A 123 2.69 0.99 14.27
N VAL A 124 2.45 0.81 12.97
CA VAL A 124 3.50 0.53 11.97
C VAL A 124 4.47 1.71 11.87
N LEU A 125 3.98 2.94 11.99
CA LEU A 125 4.83 4.15 11.91
C LEU A 125 5.79 4.21 13.08
N ASP A 126 5.33 3.95 14.30
CA ASP A 126 6.15 3.96 15.51
C ASP A 126 7.20 2.84 15.46
N TYR A 127 6.77 1.64 15.01
CA TYR A 127 7.69 0.55 14.79
C TYR A 127 8.78 0.88 13.77
N LEU A 128 8.41 1.46 12.61
CA LEU A 128 9.35 1.86 11.57
C LEU A 128 10.33 2.93 12.06
N ALA A 129 9.81 3.96 12.73
CA ALA A 129 10.64 5.05 13.27
C ALA A 129 11.69 4.51 14.25
N THR A 130 11.29 3.65 15.17
CA THR A 130 12.18 3.06 16.17
C THR A 130 13.19 2.11 15.54
N ALA A 131 12.72 1.14 14.74
CA ALA A 131 13.57 0.10 14.19
C ALA A 131 14.60 0.64 13.17
N ILE A 132 14.20 1.58 12.32
CA ILE A 132 15.13 2.21 11.34
C ILE A 132 16.14 3.09 12.07
N SER A 133 15.72 3.86 13.08
CA SER A 133 16.63 4.70 13.86
C SER A 133 17.69 3.85 14.57
N GLN A 134 17.29 2.72 15.15
CA GLN A 134 18.22 1.80 15.79
C GLN A 134 19.17 1.17 14.77
N ALA A 135 18.67 0.63 13.65
CA ALA A 135 19.51 0.00 12.63
C ALA A 135 20.56 0.97 12.05
N ARG A 136 20.16 2.20 11.77
CA ARG A 136 21.08 3.25 11.27
C ARG A 136 22.05 3.75 12.33
N GLY A 137 21.62 3.82 13.59
CA GLY A 137 22.49 4.15 14.71
C GLY A 137 23.60 3.12 14.88
N GLU A 138 23.29 1.83 14.85
CA GLU A 138 24.24 0.72 14.93
C GLU A 138 25.22 0.75 13.73
N GLU A 139 24.74 1.06 12.52
CA GLU A 139 25.61 1.20 11.33
C GLU A 139 26.63 2.32 11.49
N ILE A 140 26.21 3.49 11.98
CA ILE A 140 27.08 4.65 12.21
C ILE A 140 28.14 4.32 13.26
N VAL A 141 27.75 3.72 14.37
CA VAL A 141 28.69 3.32 15.44
C VAL A 141 29.73 2.34 14.91
N THR A 142 29.30 1.34 14.14
CA THR A 142 30.19 0.35 13.53
C THR A 142 31.17 1.01 12.56
N TYR A 143 30.71 1.96 11.75
CA TYR A 143 31.56 2.69 10.82
C TYR A 143 32.61 3.53 11.53
N LEU A 144 32.22 4.24 12.59
CA LEU A 144 33.14 5.05 13.40
C LEU A 144 34.20 4.18 14.11
N ALA A 145 33.81 3.04 14.69
CA ALA A 145 34.72 2.11 15.34
C ALA A 145 35.78 1.60 14.37
N ARG A 146 35.40 1.15 13.17
CA ARG A 146 36.36 0.74 12.11
C ARG A 146 37.29 1.86 11.66
N GLY A 147 36.79 3.10 11.61
CA GLY A 147 37.59 4.28 11.26
C GLY A 147 38.64 4.63 12.30
N LEU A 148 38.41 4.31 13.56
CA LEU A 148 39.37 4.51 14.65
C LEU A 148 40.43 3.40 14.67
N GLU A 149 40.05 2.15 14.44
CA GLU A 149 40.98 1.01 14.38
C GLU A 149 42.00 1.13 13.24
N ASN A 150 41.60 1.68 12.08
CA ASN A 150 42.48 1.86 10.93
C ASN A 150 43.47 3.04 11.07
N LYS A 151 43.39 3.81 12.17
CA LYS A 151 44.32 4.93 12.45
C LYS A 151 45.33 4.61 13.54
N SER A 152 45.25 3.44 14.14
CA SER A 152 46.20 2.91 15.13
C SER A 152 47.22 2.01 14.46
#